data_aba6ed0aca9f4dd2999b22dc704fd999
#
_entry.id   aba6ed0aca9f4dd2999b22dc704fd999
#
_cell.length_a   1.000
_cell.length_b   1.000
_cell.length_c   1.000
_cell.angle_alpha   90.00
_cell.angle_beta   90.00
_cell.angle_gamma   90.00
#
_symmetry.space_group_name_H-M   'P 1'
#
loop_
_entity.id
_entity.type
_entity.pdbx_description
1 polymer ?
#
loop_
_entity_poly.entity_id
_entity_poly.type
_entity_poly.pdbx_seq_one_letter_code
_entity_poly.pdbx_strand_id
1 'polypeptide(L)'
;MAVSASPLGLEYVITAAKQRTGLSDFGDDSFRAPLKILLEALVEQADLNEAGTQGQSARIIEILCQRLLVQNFFNKYPEILTEEILNPVVIVGLPRTGTTMLHRALGSDQRFYTSRWFETRFPSPPTDWDFTGEDPRLSVAKAEIRGMLDANPDLAAMHPFDAEAAD
;
A
#
# COMPACT_ATOMS: atom_id res chain seq x y z
N MET A 1 -20.25 21.97 21.28
CA MET A 1 -20.46 20.75 20.47
C MET A 1 -19.17 20.50 19.72
N ALA A 2 -18.44 19.44 20.03
CA ALA A 2 -17.28 19.05 19.24
C ALA A 2 -17.82 18.63 17.86
N VAL A 3 -17.41 19.35 16.81
CA VAL A 3 -17.65 18.91 15.42
C VAL A 3 -16.94 17.57 15.28
N SER A 4 -17.71 16.49 15.16
CA SER A 4 -17.13 15.16 14.89
C SER A 4 -16.30 15.30 13.61
N ALA A 5 -14.99 15.14 13.73
CA ALA A 5 -14.10 15.25 12.58
C ALA A 5 -14.53 14.21 11.54
N SER A 6 -14.74 14.63 10.29
CA SER A 6 -15.11 13.72 9.20
C SER A 6 -14.05 12.61 9.09
N PRO A 7 -14.44 11.33 8.99
CA PRO A 7 -13.50 10.22 8.77
C PRO A 7 -12.61 10.39 7.53
N LEU A 8 -13.05 11.21 6.56
CA LEU A 8 -12.32 11.59 5.35
C LEU A 8 -11.74 13.02 5.45
N GLY A 9 -11.59 13.56 6.67
CA GLY A 9 -10.89 14.83 6.88
C GLY A 9 -9.38 14.66 6.83
N LEU A 10 -8.65 15.60 6.18
CA LEU A 10 -7.19 15.54 6.04
C LEU A 10 -6.48 15.39 7.39
N GLU A 11 -6.83 16.24 8.36
CA GLU A 11 -6.22 16.20 9.69
C GLU A 11 -6.63 14.95 10.48
N TYR A 12 -7.81 14.40 10.23
CA TYR A 12 -8.27 13.17 10.83
C TYR A 12 -7.40 11.98 10.40
N VAL A 13 -7.23 11.76 9.08
CA VAL A 13 -6.47 10.61 8.56
C VAL A 13 -4.98 10.72 8.91
N ILE A 14 -4.40 11.92 8.90
CA ILE A 14 -3.01 12.17 9.29
C ILE A 14 -2.81 11.89 10.78
N THR A 15 -3.69 12.40 11.63
CA THR A 15 -3.61 12.20 13.09
C THR A 15 -3.79 10.72 13.44
N ALA A 16 -4.75 10.04 12.82
CA ALA A 16 -4.99 8.62 13.02
C ALA A 16 -3.77 7.76 12.63
N ALA A 17 -3.12 8.07 11.50
CA ALA A 17 -1.90 7.36 11.09
C ALA A 17 -0.74 7.57 12.09
N LYS A 18 -0.55 8.81 12.57
CA LYS A 18 0.45 9.11 13.62
C LYS A 18 0.18 8.36 14.92
N GLN A 19 -1.06 8.34 15.35
CA GLN A 19 -1.46 7.64 16.59
C GLN A 19 -1.26 6.14 16.47
N ARG A 20 -1.58 5.56 15.31
CA ARG A 20 -1.47 4.12 15.06
C ARG A 20 -0.02 3.63 15.00
N THR A 21 0.88 4.44 14.48
CA THR A 21 2.29 4.07 14.33
C THR A 21 3.20 4.60 15.44
N GLY A 22 2.77 5.61 16.19
CA GLY A 22 3.63 6.36 17.11
C GLY A 22 4.68 7.25 16.41
N LEU A 23 4.64 7.34 15.08
CA LEU A 23 5.56 8.10 14.26
C LEU A 23 4.92 9.43 13.80
N SER A 24 5.75 10.39 13.40
CA SER A 24 5.26 11.71 12.99
C SER A 24 5.89 12.27 11.70
N ASP A 25 7.02 11.71 11.29
CA ASP A 25 7.77 12.12 10.12
C ASP A 25 7.27 11.39 8.87
N PHE A 26 6.62 12.12 7.97
CA PHE A 26 6.15 11.61 6.67
C PHE A 26 7.18 11.80 5.55
N GLY A 27 8.35 12.37 5.83
CA GLY A 27 9.29 12.84 4.83
C GLY A 27 8.78 14.08 4.10
N ASP A 28 8.94 14.11 2.79
CA ASP A 28 8.48 15.23 1.96
C ASP A 28 6.96 15.42 2.02
N ASP A 29 6.52 16.66 2.14
CA ASP A 29 5.11 17.06 2.30
C ASP A 29 4.30 17.13 0.99
N SER A 30 4.90 16.82 -0.15
CA SER A 30 4.27 16.92 -1.48
C SER A 30 2.99 16.07 -1.60
N PHE A 31 2.86 15.01 -0.79
CA PHE A 31 1.67 14.16 -0.78
C PHE A 31 0.42 14.83 -0.22
N ARG A 32 0.54 15.90 0.58
CA ARG A 32 -0.60 16.51 1.28
C ARG A 32 -1.61 17.16 0.35
N ALA A 33 -1.12 17.87 -0.66
CA ALA A 33 -2.00 18.55 -1.61
C ALA A 33 -2.84 17.56 -2.44
N PRO A 34 -2.26 16.52 -3.10
CA PRO A 34 -3.06 15.52 -3.80
C PRO A 34 -3.93 14.68 -2.85
N LEU A 35 -3.49 14.40 -1.62
CA LEU A 35 -4.33 13.71 -0.63
C LEU A 35 -5.57 14.54 -0.27
N LYS A 36 -5.42 15.86 -0.09
CA LYS A 36 -6.56 16.74 0.19
C LYS A 36 -7.59 16.69 -0.96
N ILE A 37 -7.12 16.78 -2.20
CA ILE A 37 -7.99 16.70 -3.39
C ILE A 37 -8.73 15.35 -3.45
N LEU A 38 -8.03 14.24 -3.17
CA LEU A 38 -8.64 12.91 -3.13
C LEU A 38 -9.74 12.83 -2.05
N LEU A 39 -9.47 13.33 -0.85
CA LEU A 39 -10.43 13.29 0.26
C LEU A 39 -11.65 14.15 -0.03
N GLU A 40 -11.48 15.34 -0.61
CA GLU A 40 -12.57 16.20 -1.06
C GLU A 40 -13.42 15.52 -2.13
N ALA A 41 -12.79 14.90 -3.14
CA ALA A 41 -13.50 14.16 -4.18
C ALA A 41 -14.29 12.95 -3.64
N LEU A 42 -13.73 12.23 -2.64
CA LEU A 42 -14.43 11.13 -1.99
C LEU A 42 -15.67 11.59 -1.23
N VAL A 43 -15.62 12.78 -0.61
CA VAL A 43 -16.76 13.36 0.10
C VAL A 43 -17.82 13.91 -0.86
N GLU A 44 -17.41 14.59 -1.93
CA GLU A 44 -18.29 15.39 -2.76
C GLU A 44 -18.83 14.64 -4.00
N GLN A 45 -18.08 13.63 -4.48
CA GLN A 45 -18.35 13.05 -5.81
C GLN A 45 -18.57 11.54 -5.80
N ALA A 46 -18.10 10.82 -4.75
CA ALA A 46 -18.12 9.36 -4.76
C ALA A 46 -19.41 8.74 -4.24
N ASP A 47 -20.35 9.55 -3.68
CA ASP A 47 -21.62 9.10 -3.11
C ASP A 47 -21.50 7.87 -2.20
N LEU A 48 -20.48 7.89 -1.32
CA LEU A 48 -20.19 6.78 -0.43
C LEU A 48 -21.25 6.65 0.67
N ASN A 49 -21.75 5.44 0.86
CA ASN A 49 -22.47 5.09 2.07
C ASN A 49 -21.54 5.05 3.29
N GLU A 50 -22.09 4.84 4.49
CA GLU A 50 -21.31 4.82 5.72
C GLU A 50 -20.19 3.77 5.70
N ALA A 51 -20.47 2.55 5.23
CA ALA A 51 -19.47 1.47 5.11
C ALA A 51 -18.36 1.82 4.11
N GLY A 52 -18.72 2.41 2.97
CA GLY A 52 -17.78 2.90 1.98
C GLY A 52 -16.88 4.03 2.53
N THR A 53 -17.46 4.97 3.26
CA THR A 53 -16.73 6.06 3.93
C THR A 53 -15.71 5.52 4.93
N GLN A 54 -16.12 4.58 5.79
CA GLN A 54 -15.23 3.94 6.76
C GLN A 54 -14.13 3.11 6.06
N GLY A 55 -14.49 2.36 5.03
CA GLY A 55 -13.54 1.56 4.24
C GLY A 55 -12.47 2.42 3.58
N GLN A 56 -12.85 3.53 2.93
CA GLN A 56 -11.90 4.45 2.30
C GLN A 56 -11.02 5.15 3.33
N SER A 57 -11.60 5.59 4.45
CA SER A 57 -10.84 6.18 5.55
C SER A 57 -9.77 5.20 6.08
N ALA A 58 -10.17 3.96 6.38
CA ALA A 58 -9.26 2.92 6.85
C ALA A 58 -8.14 2.64 5.86
N ARG A 59 -8.46 2.56 4.55
CA ARG A 59 -7.49 2.35 3.47
C ARG A 59 -6.47 3.47 3.38
N ILE A 60 -6.91 4.72 3.44
CA ILE A 60 -6.03 5.89 3.38
C ILE A 60 -5.14 5.97 4.61
N ILE A 61 -5.69 5.73 5.81
CA ILE A 61 -4.91 5.67 7.05
C ILE A 61 -3.82 4.60 6.95
N GLU A 62 -4.13 3.42 6.42
CA GLU A 62 -3.14 2.34 6.23
C GLU A 62 -2.00 2.77 5.30
N ILE A 63 -2.31 3.41 4.16
CA ILE A 63 -1.30 3.93 3.23
C ILE A 63 -0.40 4.97 3.93
N LEU A 64 -0.98 5.85 4.75
CA LEU A 64 -0.23 6.83 5.51
C LEU A 64 0.63 6.18 6.61
N CYS A 65 0.15 5.11 7.24
CA CYS A 65 0.97 4.31 8.18
C CYS A 65 2.19 3.71 7.46
N GLN A 66 1.99 3.10 6.29
CA GLN A 66 3.11 2.56 5.51
C GLN A 66 4.12 3.65 5.12
N ARG A 67 3.66 4.85 4.75
CA ARG A 67 4.55 5.98 4.48
C ARG A 67 5.40 6.37 5.70
N LEU A 68 4.78 6.45 6.88
CA LEU A 68 5.50 6.74 8.14
C LEU A 68 6.54 5.67 8.47
N LEU A 69 6.19 4.40 8.29
CA LEU A 69 7.09 3.28 8.53
C LEU A 69 8.27 3.28 7.56
N VAL A 70 8.02 3.48 6.26
CA VAL A 70 9.09 3.59 5.24
C VAL A 70 10.03 4.75 5.56
N GLN A 71 9.49 5.93 5.90
CA GLN A 71 10.31 7.07 6.28
C GLN A 71 11.15 6.77 7.54
N ASN A 72 10.58 6.10 8.52
CA ASN A 72 11.32 5.67 9.71
C ASN A 72 12.48 4.73 9.38
N PHE A 73 12.31 3.82 8.38
CA PHE A 73 13.41 2.98 7.89
C PHE A 73 14.50 3.81 7.22
N PHE A 74 14.17 4.79 6.38
CA PHE A 74 15.16 5.67 5.77
C PHE A 74 15.93 6.48 6.81
N ASN A 75 15.25 6.94 7.87
CA ASN A 75 15.91 7.66 8.96
C ASN A 75 16.83 6.75 9.80
N LYS A 76 16.43 5.49 9.99
CA LYS A 76 17.19 4.51 10.79
C LYS A 76 18.34 3.89 10.01
N TYR A 77 18.18 3.71 8.71
CA TYR A 77 19.11 3.06 7.80
C TYR A 77 19.35 3.94 6.57
N PRO A 78 20.07 5.05 6.69
CA PRO A 78 20.26 6.01 5.60
C PRO A 78 21.01 5.42 4.41
N GLU A 79 21.74 4.32 4.59
CA GLU A 79 22.38 3.56 3.53
C GLU A 79 21.42 3.05 2.47
N ILE A 80 20.15 2.84 2.80
CA ILE A 80 19.10 2.44 1.83
C ILE A 80 19.01 3.48 0.70
N LEU A 81 19.19 4.77 1.01
CA LEU A 81 19.12 5.84 0.02
C LEU A 81 20.32 5.89 -0.93
N THR A 82 21.36 5.12 -0.63
CA THR A 82 22.57 5.00 -1.48
C THR A 82 22.56 3.76 -2.36
N GLU A 83 21.55 2.88 -2.19
CA GLU A 83 21.37 1.72 -3.05
C GLU A 83 21.03 2.14 -4.47
N GLU A 84 21.79 1.64 -5.44
CA GLU A 84 21.63 1.96 -6.85
C GLU A 84 20.79 0.88 -7.54
N ILE A 85 19.64 1.27 -8.10
CA ILE A 85 18.82 0.39 -8.93
C ILE A 85 19.33 0.43 -10.36
N LEU A 86 20.07 -0.61 -10.75
CA LEU A 86 20.69 -0.70 -12.07
C LEU A 86 19.73 -1.30 -13.11
N ASN A 87 19.60 -0.61 -14.24
CA ASN A 87 18.87 -1.09 -15.42
C ASN A 87 17.43 -1.58 -15.12
N PRO A 88 16.57 -0.77 -14.49
CA PRO A 88 15.20 -1.20 -14.21
C PRO A 88 14.45 -1.47 -15.54
N VAL A 89 13.76 -2.60 -15.60
CA VAL A 89 12.88 -2.93 -16.72
C VAL A 89 11.45 -2.53 -16.37
N VAL A 90 10.88 -1.60 -17.12
CA VAL A 90 9.52 -1.10 -16.91
C VAL A 90 8.59 -1.64 -17.99
N ILE A 91 7.54 -2.36 -17.59
CA ILE A 91 6.51 -2.86 -18.50
C ILE A 91 5.40 -1.81 -18.58
N VAL A 92 5.17 -1.33 -19.80
CA VAL A 92 4.12 -0.34 -20.08
C VAL A 92 3.11 -0.93 -21.06
N GLY A 93 1.82 -0.80 -20.77
CA GLY A 93 0.76 -1.30 -21.64
C GLY A 93 -0.62 -0.79 -21.19
N LEU A 94 -1.60 -0.91 -22.08
CA LEU A 94 -3.00 -0.64 -21.74
C LEU A 94 -3.55 -1.74 -20.82
N PRO A 95 -4.61 -1.46 -20.04
CA PRO A 95 -5.29 -2.48 -19.27
C PRO A 95 -5.70 -3.68 -20.13
N ARG A 96 -5.56 -4.89 -19.59
CA ARG A 96 -5.95 -6.16 -20.24
C ARG A 96 -5.12 -6.53 -21.46
N THR A 97 -3.87 -6.06 -21.60
CA THR A 97 -2.96 -6.40 -22.69
C THR A 97 -1.90 -7.47 -22.30
N GLY A 98 -2.02 -8.07 -21.13
CA GLY A 98 -1.12 -9.16 -20.69
C GLY A 98 0.12 -8.69 -19.93
N THR A 99 0.15 -7.46 -19.44
CA THR A 99 1.28 -6.90 -18.66
C THR A 99 1.59 -7.74 -17.42
N THR A 100 0.59 -8.20 -16.68
CA THR A 100 0.77 -9.10 -15.53
C THR A 100 1.42 -10.43 -15.92
N MET A 101 0.99 -11.03 -17.04
CA MET A 101 1.58 -12.27 -17.53
C MET A 101 3.06 -12.08 -17.91
N LEU A 102 3.38 -10.99 -18.61
CA LEU A 102 4.75 -10.66 -18.97
C LEU A 102 5.60 -10.39 -17.72
N HIS A 103 5.06 -9.66 -16.74
CA HIS A 103 5.75 -9.39 -15.48
C HIS A 103 6.08 -10.69 -14.72
N ARG A 104 5.12 -11.61 -14.61
CA ARG A 104 5.33 -12.92 -13.98
C ARG A 104 6.30 -13.80 -14.75
N ALA A 105 6.25 -13.77 -16.09
CA ALA A 105 7.20 -14.49 -16.92
C ALA A 105 8.64 -13.99 -16.75
N LEU A 106 8.84 -12.67 -16.70
CA LEU A 106 10.15 -12.08 -16.38
C LEU A 106 10.57 -12.40 -14.94
N GLY A 107 9.66 -12.31 -13.99
CA GLY A 107 9.91 -12.63 -12.58
C GLY A 107 10.23 -14.10 -12.29
N SER A 108 9.95 -15.02 -13.24
CA SER A 108 10.39 -16.41 -13.14
C SER A 108 11.87 -16.62 -13.48
N ASP A 109 12.51 -15.64 -14.10
CA ASP A 109 13.93 -15.68 -14.43
C ASP A 109 14.74 -15.10 -13.26
N GLN A 110 15.64 -15.90 -12.69
CA GLN A 110 16.45 -15.54 -11.54
C GLN A 110 17.38 -14.32 -11.74
N ARG A 111 17.53 -13.83 -12.98
CA ARG A 111 18.26 -12.61 -13.29
C ARG A 111 17.51 -11.34 -12.92
N PHE A 112 16.18 -11.44 -12.70
CA PHE A 112 15.34 -10.31 -12.33
C PHE A 112 14.86 -10.46 -10.90
N TYR A 113 14.91 -9.37 -10.16
CA TYR A 113 14.12 -9.20 -8.97
C TYR A 113 12.81 -8.49 -9.36
N THR A 114 11.70 -9.03 -8.92
CA THR A 114 10.39 -8.43 -9.12
C THR A 114 9.70 -8.27 -7.77
N SER A 115 9.07 -7.14 -7.53
CA SER A 115 8.29 -6.94 -6.32
C SER A 115 7.13 -7.94 -6.29
N ARG A 116 6.93 -8.58 -5.16
CA ARG A 116 5.78 -9.45 -4.91
C ARG A 116 4.61 -8.64 -4.38
N TRP A 117 3.40 -9.16 -4.53
CA TRP A 117 2.19 -8.44 -4.12
C TRP A 117 2.28 -7.94 -2.66
N PHE A 118 2.72 -8.79 -1.74
CA PHE A 118 2.83 -8.38 -0.33
C PHE A 118 3.87 -7.27 -0.10
N GLU A 119 4.92 -7.19 -0.90
CA GLU A 119 5.95 -6.14 -0.79
C GLU A 119 5.46 -4.79 -1.30
N THR A 120 4.66 -4.80 -2.37
CA THR A 120 4.03 -3.57 -2.89
C THR A 120 2.90 -3.09 -1.99
N ARG A 121 2.13 -4.04 -1.43
CA ARG A 121 1.01 -3.75 -0.53
C ARG A 121 1.45 -3.25 0.84
N PHE A 122 2.52 -3.83 1.38
CA PHE A 122 3.13 -3.52 2.67
C PHE A 122 4.63 -3.27 2.50
N PRO A 123 5.04 -2.10 1.94
CA PRO A 123 6.44 -1.84 1.59
C PRO A 123 7.37 -1.80 2.81
N SER A 124 6.84 -1.52 3.99
CA SER A 124 7.63 -1.52 5.22
C SER A 124 7.48 -2.85 5.95
N PRO A 125 8.59 -3.56 6.23
CA PRO A 125 8.55 -4.69 7.16
C PRO A 125 8.21 -4.20 8.60
N PRO A 126 7.74 -5.10 9.49
CA PRO A 126 7.58 -4.77 10.90
C PRO A 126 8.89 -4.27 11.53
N THR A 127 8.79 -3.26 12.38
CA THR A 127 9.97 -2.59 12.97
C THR A 127 10.72 -3.45 13.99
N ASP A 128 10.09 -4.50 14.48
CA ASP A 128 10.61 -5.47 15.45
C ASP A 128 11.05 -6.80 14.80
N TRP A 129 10.93 -6.94 13.47
CA TRP A 129 11.39 -8.12 12.76
C TRP A 129 12.90 -8.11 12.59
N ASP A 130 13.54 -9.23 12.91
CA ASP A 130 14.99 -9.43 12.81
C ASP A 130 15.45 -9.97 11.44
N PHE A 131 14.53 -10.01 10.47
CA PHE A 131 14.73 -10.53 9.11
C PHE A 131 15.08 -12.03 9.06
N THR A 132 14.71 -12.77 10.10
CA THR A 132 14.85 -14.24 10.13
C THR A 132 13.49 -14.91 9.91
N GLY A 133 13.50 -16.09 9.28
CA GLY A 133 12.30 -16.87 9.02
C GLY A 133 11.43 -16.32 7.89
N GLU A 134 10.15 -16.68 7.92
CA GLU A 134 9.17 -16.21 6.93
C GLU A 134 8.81 -14.74 7.18
N ASP A 135 8.68 -13.97 6.10
CA ASP A 135 8.30 -12.56 6.19
C ASP A 135 6.89 -12.40 6.81
N PRO A 136 6.76 -11.70 7.95
CA PRO A 136 5.47 -11.56 8.63
C PRO A 136 4.38 -10.90 7.79
N ARG A 137 4.75 -10.07 6.80
CA ARG A 137 3.83 -9.41 5.89
C ARG A 137 3.07 -10.40 5.00
N LEU A 138 3.68 -11.57 4.74
CA LEU A 138 3.10 -12.59 3.86
C LEU A 138 1.81 -13.17 4.43
N SER A 139 1.77 -13.46 5.73
CA SER A 139 0.57 -13.98 6.39
C SER A 139 -0.57 -12.96 6.38
N VAL A 140 -0.26 -11.68 6.59
CA VAL A 140 -1.21 -10.56 6.52
C VAL A 140 -1.76 -10.40 5.10
N ALA A 141 -0.89 -10.45 4.09
CA ALA A 141 -1.24 -10.37 2.69
C ALA A 141 -2.16 -11.51 2.24
N LYS A 142 -1.84 -12.74 2.64
CA LYS A 142 -2.67 -13.93 2.37
C LYS A 142 -4.07 -13.80 3.00
N ALA A 143 -4.15 -13.27 4.21
CA ALA A 143 -5.43 -13.03 4.89
C ALA A 143 -6.24 -11.93 4.19
N GLU A 144 -5.62 -10.83 3.75
CA GLU A 144 -6.28 -9.75 3.01
C GLU A 144 -6.84 -10.24 1.68
N ILE A 145 -6.03 -10.98 0.89
CA ILE A 145 -6.48 -11.57 -0.39
C ILE A 145 -7.67 -12.50 -0.16
N ARG A 146 -7.61 -13.36 0.84
CA ARG A 146 -8.73 -14.25 1.18
C ARG A 146 -9.99 -13.46 1.49
N GLY A 147 -9.90 -12.44 2.35
CA GLY A 147 -11.04 -11.57 2.68
C GLY A 147 -11.61 -10.85 1.45
N MET A 148 -10.77 -10.39 0.52
CA MET A 148 -11.23 -9.78 -0.73
C MET A 148 -11.99 -10.77 -1.61
N LEU A 149 -11.50 -12.00 -1.76
CA LEU A 149 -12.12 -13.04 -2.58
C LEU A 149 -13.41 -13.57 -1.93
N ASP A 150 -13.46 -13.68 -0.62
CA ASP A 150 -14.66 -14.06 0.12
C ASP A 150 -15.77 -13.00 -0.03
N ALA A 151 -15.39 -11.72 -0.02
CA ALA A 151 -16.34 -10.61 -0.20
C ALA A 151 -16.81 -10.45 -1.66
N ASN A 152 -15.97 -10.81 -2.62
CA ASN A 152 -16.29 -10.73 -4.05
C ASN A 152 -15.59 -11.88 -4.83
N PRO A 153 -16.24 -13.04 -4.93
CA PRO A 153 -15.69 -14.21 -5.62
C PRO A 153 -15.38 -14.00 -7.11
N ASP A 154 -16.07 -13.07 -7.77
CA ASP A 154 -15.85 -12.77 -9.19
C ASP A 154 -14.47 -12.15 -9.45
N LEU A 155 -13.84 -11.57 -8.43
CA LEU A 155 -12.48 -11.06 -8.54
C LEU A 155 -11.48 -12.14 -8.95
N ALA A 156 -11.66 -13.37 -8.51
CA ALA A 156 -10.78 -14.49 -8.86
C ALA A 156 -10.78 -14.79 -10.37
N ALA A 157 -11.93 -14.57 -11.05
CA ALA A 157 -12.04 -14.74 -12.50
C ALA A 157 -11.39 -13.59 -13.29
N MET A 158 -11.34 -12.39 -12.69
CA MET A 158 -10.79 -11.20 -13.33
C MET A 158 -9.29 -11.06 -13.13
N HIS A 159 -8.77 -11.46 -11.96
CA HIS A 159 -7.37 -11.30 -11.57
C HIS A 159 -6.90 -12.47 -10.69
N PRO A 160 -5.85 -13.18 -11.07
CA PRO A 160 -5.27 -14.24 -10.22
C PRO A 160 -4.46 -13.60 -9.10
N PHE A 161 -5.11 -13.33 -7.95
CA PHE A 161 -4.44 -12.79 -6.78
C PHE A 161 -3.58 -13.86 -6.10
N ASP A 162 -2.31 -13.54 -5.88
CA ASP A 162 -1.36 -14.36 -5.13
C ASP A 162 -0.38 -13.45 -4.39
N ALA A 163 -0.29 -13.63 -3.07
CA ALA A 163 0.55 -12.78 -2.22
C ALA A 163 2.05 -12.88 -2.56
N GLU A 164 2.49 -14.01 -3.10
CA GLU A 164 3.89 -14.28 -3.43
C GLU A 164 4.22 -14.06 -4.92
N ALA A 165 3.20 -13.87 -5.75
CA ALA A 165 3.44 -13.61 -7.16
C ALA A 165 3.97 -12.20 -7.40
N ALA A 166 4.71 -12.05 -8.49
CA ALA A 166 5.07 -10.75 -9.06
C ALA A 166 3.80 -9.99 -9.45
N ASP A 167 3.67 -8.74 -8.97
CA ASP A 167 2.48 -7.91 -9.17
C ASP A 167 2.86 -6.43 -9.38
#